data_0e36dcc4d9de99526bd5f2d0a1c02432
#
_entry.id   0e36dcc4d9de99526bd5f2d0a1c02432
#
_cell.length_a   1.000
_cell.length_b   1.000
_cell.length_c   1.000
_cell.angle_alpha   90.00
_cell.angle_beta   90.00
_cell.angle_gamma   90.00
#
_symmetry.space_group_name_H-M   'P 1'
#
loop_
_entity.id
_entity.type
_entity.pdbx_description
1 polymer ?
#
loop_
_entity_poly.entity_id
_entity_poly.type
_entity_poly.pdbx_seq_one_letter_code
_entity_poly.pdbx_strand_id
1 'polypeptide(L)'
;MKNEKSDYRVLLPEWNQADPYFNKFPGKLARTRQGVTPPWRVASDDKRRPVHEMASTCDSLLNIYPNAIEVGTPMGAGGKTVFLLIGTLMGLLGTWGFGYLAVLVLQEVPVLGAVVCLFTLLVLLCGVFCLRAALFSPRDLPVLFNRKDRSVSFIPYVSPPFWRFWEKGGVGAVRTRAWDDVKVRSYKWTQFTGAAARESYFLSLLWGEVGNPQSCAEIVNIGYAGWWEDAMLWRLYEHIRRYMEEDGPPIPRGEALRRTGTGKLPTFPAEIIAAAGGVAIKVEEAANL
;
A
#
# COMPACT_ATOMS: atom_id res chain seq x y z
N MET A 1 14.68 30.63 18.19
CA MET A 1 14.81 29.22 17.75
C MET A 1 14.61 29.22 16.26
N LYS A 2 15.68 29.09 15.45
CA LYS A 2 15.60 28.87 14.03
C LYS A 2 15.01 27.45 13.84
N ASN A 3 13.86 27.35 13.18
CA ASN A 3 13.38 26.10 12.64
C ASN A 3 14.46 25.58 11.67
N GLU A 4 15.32 24.70 12.12
CA GLU A 4 15.99 23.76 11.25
C GLU A 4 14.89 22.88 10.64
N LYS A 5 14.31 23.35 9.55
CA LYS A 5 13.70 22.45 8.58
C LYS A 5 14.82 21.48 8.26
N SER A 6 14.68 20.24 8.73
CA SER A 6 15.55 19.15 8.36
C SER A 6 15.53 19.08 6.83
N ASP A 7 16.62 19.53 6.24
CA ASP A 7 16.80 19.71 4.81
C ASP A 7 17.02 18.32 4.18
N TYR A 8 16.00 17.44 4.29
CA TYR A 8 16.00 16.13 3.66
C TYR A 8 15.82 16.31 2.16
N ARG A 9 16.92 16.55 1.47
CA ARG A 9 16.90 16.81 0.05
C ARG A 9 16.61 15.54 -0.73
N VAL A 10 15.39 15.44 -1.25
CA VAL A 10 15.09 14.59 -2.38
C VAL A 10 15.79 15.18 -3.58
N LEU A 11 16.65 14.40 -4.24
CA LEU A 11 17.43 14.85 -5.40
C LEU A 11 16.61 14.94 -6.69
N LEU A 12 15.35 14.53 -6.63
CA LEU A 12 14.44 14.54 -7.78
C LEU A 12 13.62 15.82 -7.80
N PRO A 13 13.48 16.48 -8.96
CA PRO A 13 12.59 17.63 -9.11
C PRO A 13 11.11 17.23 -8.98
N GLU A 14 10.26 18.19 -8.66
CA GLU A 14 8.82 18.05 -8.79
C GLU A 14 8.44 17.94 -10.25
N TRP A 15 7.54 17.01 -10.58
CA TRP A 15 7.26 16.66 -11.97
C TRP A 15 5.96 17.24 -12.48
N ASN A 16 5.00 17.56 -11.91
CA ASN A 16 3.74 18.25 -12.28
C ASN A 16 3.25 18.10 -13.75
N GLN A 17 3.66 17.02 -14.41
CA GLN A 17 3.30 16.73 -15.81
C GLN A 17 2.80 15.29 -15.93
N ALA A 18 2.25 14.92 -17.10
CA ALA A 18 1.89 13.53 -17.38
C ALA A 18 3.09 12.59 -17.18
N ASP A 19 2.81 11.33 -16.89
CA ASP A 19 3.89 10.33 -16.75
C ASP A 19 4.71 10.26 -18.05
N PRO A 20 6.04 10.35 -17.96
CA PRO A 20 6.90 10.40 -19.15
C PRO A 20 6.95 9.07 -19.91
N TYR A 21 6.47 7.98 -19.30
CA TYR A 21 6.57 6.65 -19.85
C TYR A 21 5.18 6.00 -20.04
N PHE A 22 4.33 6.04 -19.02
CA PHE A 22 3.02 5.41 -19.08
C PHE A 22 1.95 6.38 -19.58
N ASN A 23 1.37 6.08 -20.73
CA ASN A 23 0.26 6.84 -21.31
C ASN A 23 -1.10 6.15 -21.16
N LYS A 24 -1.11 4.88 -20.73
CA LYS A 24 -2.32 4.08 -20.53
C LYS A 24 -2.30 3.32 -19.22
N PHE A 25 -3.42 3.36 -18.52
CA PHE A 25 -3.71 2.60 -17.31
C PHE A 25 -4.98 1.78 -17.54
N PRO A 26 -4.88 0.54 -18.06
CA PRO A 26 -6.05 -0.22 -18.47
C PRO A 26 -6.87 -0.76 -17.28
N GLY A 27 -8.14 -1.01 -17.53
CA GLY A 27 -9.03 -1.70 -16.60
C GLY A 27 -9.15 -1.01 -15.23
N LYS A 28 -8.90 -1.77 -14.16
CA LYS A 28 -8.99 -1.26 -12.78
C LYS A 28 -7.92 -0.22 -12.46
N LEU A 29 -6.77 -0.26 -13.13
CA LEU A 29 -5.66 0.66 -12.87
C LEU A 29 -6.01 2.09 -13.29
N ALA A 30 -6.86 2.29 -14.31
CA ALA A 30 -7.34 3.60 -14.72
C ALA A 30 -8.12 4.36 -13.63
N ARG A 31 -8.68 3.63 -12.65
CA ARG A 31 -9.41 4.19 -11.52
C ARG A 31 -8.57 4.32 -10.25
N THR A 32 -7.32 3.90 -10.28
CA THR A 32 -6.39 4.10 -9.17
C THR A 32 -5.92 5.55 -9.15
N ARG A 33 -5.36 5.97 -8.02
CA ARG A 33 -4.79 7.31 -7.89
C ARG A 33 -3.69 7.56 -8.92
N GLN A 34 -2.88 6.55 -9.18
CA GLN A 34 -1.80 6.58 -10.16
C GLN A 34 -2.30 6.73 -11.61
N GLY A 35 -3.50 6.22 -11.89
CA GLY A 35 -4.11 6.35 -13.23
C GLY A 35 -4.81 7.69 -13.48
N VAL A 36 -5.17 8.43 -12.42
CA VAL A 36 -5.94 9.69 -12.54
C VAL A 36 -5.14 10.94 -12.17
N THR A 37 -4.02 10.81 -11.46
CA THR A 37 -3.18 11.95 -11.06
C THR A 37 -1.79 11.84 -11.69
N PRO A 38 -1.19 12.97 -12.10
CA PRO A 38 0.20 12.96 -12.56
C PRO A 38 1.13 12.56 -11.41
N PRO A 39 2.30 11.99 -11.72
CA PRO A 39 3.31 11.72 -10.71
C PRO A 39 3.82 13.03 -10.09
N TRP A 40 4.11 12.99 -8.79
CA TRP A 40 4.71 14.11 -8.08
C TRP A 40 6.21 14.19 -8.32
N ARG A 41 6.89 13.04 -8.30
CA ARG A 41 8.31 12.90 -8.67
C ARG A 41 8.51 11.61 -9.43
N VAL A 42 9.50 11.62 -10.30
CA VAL A 42 9.83 10.55 -11.24
C VAL A 42 11.29 10.17 -11.06
N ALA A 43 11.55 8.92 -10.66
CA ALA A 43 12.90 8.40 -10.64
C ALA A 43 13.44 8.20 -12.07
N SER A 44 14.74 8.39 -12.24
CA SER A 44 15.43 8.10 -13.50
C SER A 44 15.32 6.60 -13.85
N ASP A 45 15.33 6.31 -15.15
CA ASP A 45 15.48 4.94 -15.65
C ASP A 45 16.86 4.35 -15.33
N ASP A 46 17.87 5.20 -15.25
CA ASP A 46 19.18 4.84 -14.74
C ASP A 46 19.12 4.72 -13.20
N LYS A 47 18.97 3.48 -12.72
CA LYS A 47 18.85 3.16 -11.30
C LYS A 47 20.15 3.37 -10.50
N ARG A 48 21.27 3.67 -11.16
CA ARG A 48 22.52 4.05 -10.48
C ARG A 48 22.49 5.48 -9.97
N ARG A 49 21.59 6.31 -10.49
CA ARG A 49 21.46 7.69 -10.02
C ARG A 49 20.80 7.74 -8.64
N PRO A 50 21.44 8.37 -7.66
CA PRO A 50 20.83 8.53 -6.33
C PRO A 50 19.57 9.38 -6.43
N VAL A 51 18.58 9.05 -5.60
CA VAL A 51 17.30 9.76 -5.53
C VAL A 51 17.18 10.59 -4.25
N HIS A 52 17.98 10.26 -3.25
CA HIS A 52 18.04 10.94 -1.97
C HIS A 52 19.46 10.92 -1.39
N GLU A 53 19.86 11.93 -0.65
CA GLU A 53 21.19 11.99 -0.02
C GLU A 53 21.40 10.89 1.03
N MET A 54 20.34 10.56 1.77
CA MET A 54 20.35 9.56 2.84
C MET A 54 19.53 8.32 2.45
N ALA A 55 19.96 7.16 2.92
CA ALA A 55 19.22 5.92 2.84
C ALA A 55 18.73 5.51 4.24
N SER A 56 17.51 4.98 4.33
CA SER A 56 16.94 4.46 5.57
C SER A 56 15.81 3.49 5.25
N THR A 57 15.61 2.47 6.08
CA THR A 57 14.46 1.56 5.97
C THR A 57 13.14 2.23 6.33
N CYS A 58 13.19 3.38 6.98
CA CYS A 58 12.01 4.13 7.44
C CYS A 58 10.99 3.22 8.14
N ASP A 59 11.47 2.31 8.99
CA ASP A 59 10.65 1.33 9.72
C ASP A 59 9.72 0.50 8.81
N SER A 60 10.20 0.19 7.60
CA SER A 60 9.42 -0.57 6.61
C SER A 60 9.99 -1.98 6.33
N LEU A 61 11.18 -2.30 6.84
CA LEU A 61 11.84 -3.58 6.62
C LEU A 61 11.24 -4.66 7.53
N LEU A 62 10.74 -5.75 6.93
CA LEU A 62 10.09 -6.85 7.65
C LEU A 62 11.05 -8.01 7.95
N ASN A 63 11.74 -8.49 6.92
CA ASN A 63 12.68 -9.59 7.01
C ASN A 63 13.91 -9.34 6.14
N ILE A 64 15.00 -9.99 6.50
CA ILE A 64 16.25 -10.01 5.74
C ILE A 64 16.57 -11.47 5.41
N TYR A 65 16.92 -11.71 4.14
CA TYR A 65 17.39 -13.01 3.66
C TYR A 65 18.81 -12.85 3.10
N PRO A 66 19.56 -13.93 2.91
CA PRO A 66 20.92 -13.82 2.35
C PRO A 66 21.02 -13.07 1.01
N ASN A 67 20.02 -13.21 0.15
CA ASN A 67 19.98 -12.58 -1.17
C ASN A 67 18.84 -11.58 -1.36
N ALA A 68 18.01 -11.33 -0.34
CA ALA A 68 16.82 -10.51 -0.50
C ALA A 68 16.46 -9.72 0.76
N ILE A 69 15.76 -8.63 0.58
CA ILE A 69 15.11 -7.86 1.64
C ILE A 69 13.60 -7.84 1.42
N GLU A 70 12.84 -7.93 2.50
CA GLU A 70 11.38 -7.89 2.49
C GLU A 70 10.90 -6.58 3.09
N VAL A 71 10.23 -5.76 2.29
CA VAL A 71 9.73 -4.44 2.66
C VAL A 71 8.22 -4.50 2.79
N GLY A 72 7.69 -4.00 3.90
CA GLY A 72 6.27 -3.89 4.12
C GLY A 72 5.65 -2.68 3.44
N THR A 73 4.38 -2.83 3.10
CA THR A 73 3.50 -1.75 2.66
C THR A 73 2.33 -1.65 3.64
N PRO A 74 2.51 -1.02 4.80
CA PRO A 74 1.45 -0.96 5.78
C PRO A 74 0.23 -0.26 5.19
N MET A 75 -0.82 -1.02 5.01
CA MET A 75 -2.14 -0.47 4.68
C MET A 75 -2.65 0.22 5.95
N GLY A 76 -2.47 1.52 6.00
CA GLY A 76 -2.71 2.44 7.11
C GLY A 76 -3.62 1.92 8.22
N ALA A 77 -3.06 1.78 9.41
CA ALA A 77 -3.81 1.34 10.60
C ALA A 77 -5.09 2.19 10.83
N GLY A 78 -5.04 3.47 10.45
CA GLY A 78 -6.19 4.38 10.51
C GLY A 78 -7.37 3.94 9.65
N GLY A 79 -7.13 3.41 8.45
CA GLY A 79 -8.22 2.95 7.57
C GLY A 79 -9.01 1.80 8.19
N LYS A 80 -8.34 0.81 8.79
CA LYS A 80 -9.01 -0.31 9.46
C LYS A 80 -9.83 0.14 10.66
N THR A 81 -9.28 1.03 11.48
CA THR A 81 -9.98 1.58 12.64
C THR A 81 -11.24 2.33 12.21
N VAL A 82 -11.16 3.14 11.15
CA VAL A 82 -12.32 3.84 10.59
C VAL A 82 -13.36 2.86 10.07
N PHE A 83 -12.97 1.85 9.30
CA PHE A 83 -13.90 0.81 8.81
C PHE A 83 -14.54 0.01 9.97
N LEU A 84 -13.77 -0.31 11.01
CA LEU A 84 -14.29 -0.98 12.19
C LEU A 84 -15.32 -0.11 12.90
N LEU A 85 -15.02 1.17 13.09
CA LEU A 85 -15.91 2.11 13.78
C LEU A 85 -17.19 2.36 12.97
N ILE A 86 -17.08 2.63 11.67
CA ILE A 86 -18.25 2.79 10.78
C ILE A 86 -19.07 1.50 10.75
N GLY A 87 -18.42 0.34 10.59
CA GLY A 87 -19.11 -0.95 10.55
C GLY A 87 -19.86 -1.26 11.83
N THR A 88 -19.28 -0.93 12.99
CA THR A 88 -19.93 -1.10 14.29
C THR A 88 -21.11 -0.14 14.45
N LEU A 89 -20.93 1.14 14.13
CA LEU A 89 -22.00 2.13 14.21
C LEU A 89 -23.18 1.79 13.29
N MET A 90 -22.89 1.47 12.02
CA MET A 90 -23.94 1.12 11.06
C MET A 90 -24.60 -0.24 11.41
N GLY A 91 -23.76 -1.24 11.74
CA GLY A 91 -24.25 -2.59 12.03
C GLY A 91 -25.08 -2.69 13.30
N LEU A 92 -24.71 -1.98 14.36
CA LEU A 92 -25.44 -2.01 15.64
C LEU A 92 -26.45 -0.86 15.75
N LEU A 93 -25.95 0.38 15.85
CA LEU A 93 -26.82 1.53 16.14
C LEU A 93 -27.71 1.90 14.96
N GLY A 94 -27.18 1.88 13.74
CA GLY A 94 -27.95 2.18 12.54
C GLY A 94 -29.06 1.15 12.32
N THR A 95 -28.70 -0.14 12.38
CA THR A 95 -29.71 -1.21 12.20
C THR A 95 -30.76 -1.21 13.30
N TRP A 96 -30.39 -1.01 14.57
CA TRP A 96 -31.32 -0.93 15.67
C TRP A 96 -32.25 0.27 15.56
N GLY A 97 -31.70 1.47 15.30
CA GLY A 97 -32.50 2.70 15.20
C GLY A 97 -33.46 2.69 14.00
N PHE A 98 -32.98 2.36 12.82
CA PHE A 98 -33.82 2.27 11.63
C PHE A 98 -34.79 1.06 11.69
N GLY A 99 -34.37 -0.05 12.30
CA GLY A 99 -35.24 -1.20 12.51
C GLY A 99 -36.43 -0.88 13.43
N TYR A 100 -36.18 -0.17 14.53
CA TYR A 100 -37.22 0.32 15.40
C TYR A 100 -38.20 1.27 14.68
N LEU A 101 -37.62 2.25 13.92
CA LEU A 101 -38.43 3.16 13.11
C LEU A 101 -39.24 2.41 12.05
N ALA A 102 -38.68 1.40 11.42
CA ALA A 102 -39.38 0.57 10.44
C ALA A 102 -40.63 -0.09 11.03
N VAL A 103 -40.53 -0.64 12.23
CA VAL A 103 -41.66 -1.27 12.91
C VAL A 103 -42.78 -0.27 13.21
N LEU A 104 -42.42 0.94 13.70
CA LEU A 104 -43.40 2.00 14.00
C LEU A 104 -44.11 2.48 12.72
N VAL A 105 -43.34 2.78 11.68
CA VAL A 105 -43.89 3.31 10.41
C VAL A 105 -44.69 2.25 9.65
N LEU A 106 -44.32 0.97 9.77
CA LEU A 106 -45.05 -0.13 9.13
C LEU A 106 -46.49 -0.27 9.65
N GLN A 107 -46.71 0.04 10.92
CA GLN A 107 -48.05 0.00 11.55
C GLN A 107 -48.95 1.12 11.05
N GLU A 108 -48.39 2.32 10.80
CA GLU A 108 -49.17 3.51 10.40
C GLU A 108 -49.30 3.62 8.87
N VAL A 109 -48.20 3.44 8.14
CA VAL A 109 -48.11 3.61 6.68
C VAL A 109 -47.33 2.45 6.07
N PRO A 110 -47.97 1.32 5.71
CA PRO A 110 -47.30 0.09 5.28
C PRO A 110 -46.28 0.26 4.12
N VAL A 111 -46.61 1.09 3.14
CA VAL A 111 -45.74 1.35 1.99
C VAL A 111 -44.43 2.05 2.42
N LEU A 112 -44.56 3.08 3.28
CA LEU A 112 -43.42 3.81 3.80
C LEU A 112 -42.61 2.91 4.73
N GLY A 113 -43.25 2.10 5.55
CA GLY A 113 -42.63 1.10 6.43
C GLY A 113 -41.78 0.11 5.62
N ALA A 114 -42.26 -0.38 4.47
CA ALA A 114 -41.50 -1.25 3.60
C ALA A 114 -40.21 -0.57 3.04
N VAL A 115 -40.31 0.71 2.68
CA VAL A 115 -39.14 1.49 2.23
C VAL A 115 -38.11 1.61 3.37
N VAL A 116 -38.54 1.90 4.59
CA VAL A 116 -37.64 2.00 5.75
C VAL A 116 -37.02 0.64 6.09
N CYS A 117 -37.74 -0.47 5.94
CA CYS A 117 -37.19 -1.82 6.09
C CYS A 117 -36.07 -2.09 5.06
N LEU A 118 -36.29 -1.74 3.79
CA LEU A 118 -35.29 -1.89 2.75
C LEU A 118 -34.04 -1.06 3.05
N PHE A 119 -34.20 0.17 3.51
CA PHE A 119 -33.11 1.03 3.92
C PHE A 119 -32.35 0.45 5.12
N THR A 120 -33.04 -0.08 6.12
CA THR A 120 -32.45 -0.76 7.29
C THR A 120 -31.57 -1.94 6.83
N LEU A 121 -32.08 -2.76 5.91
CA LEU A 121 -31.31 -3.85 5.33
C LEU A 121 -30.03 -3.36 4.63
N LEU A 122 -30.14 -2.28 3.86
CA LEU A 122 -28.96 -1.69 3.19
C LEU A 122 -27.92 -1.21 4.19
N VAL A 123 -28.33 -0.54 5.27
CA VAL A 123 -27.46 -0.09 6.36
C VAL A 123 -26.76 -1.27 7.02
N LEU A 124 -27.49 -2.36 7.30
CA LEU A 124 -26.92 -3.59 7.84
C LEU A 124 -25.87 -4.19 6.91
N LEU A 125 -26.16 -4.31 5.61
CA LEU A 125 -25.24 -4.85 4.63
C LEU A 125 -23.96 -4.00 4.51
N CYS A 126 -24.10 -2.66 4.51
CA CYS A 126 -22.95 -1.75 4.55
C CYS A 126 -22.12 -1.92 5.82
N GLY A 127 -22.77 -2.06 6.98
CA GLY A 127 -22.10 -2.32 8.25
C GLY A 127 -21.30 -3.62 8.23
N VAL A 128 -21.91 -4.70 7.76
CA VAL A 128 -21.25 -6.00 7.60
C VAL A 128 -20.06 -5.91 6.62
N PHE A 129 -20.22 -5.21 5.50
CA PHE A 129 -19.14 -4.99 4.54
C PHE A 129 -17.95 -4.27 5.20
N CYS A 130 -18.20 -3.17 5.91
CA CYS A 130 -17.16 -2.41 6.60
C CYS A 130 -16.45 -3.26 7.67
N LEU A 131 -17.20 -4.01 8.49
CA LEU A 131 -16.63 -4.91 9.50
C LEU A 131 -15.74 -5.97 8.85
N ARG A 132 -16.23 -6.60 7.78
CA ARG A 132 -15.42 -7.61 7.06
C ARG A 132 -14.17 -6.99 6.46
N ALA A 133 -14.26 -5.81 5.82
CA ALA A 133 -13.10 -5.10 5.30
C ALA A 133 -12.07 -4.82 6.41
N ALA A 134 -12.52 -4.39 7.59
CA ALA A 134 -11.64 -4.15 8.73
C ALA A 134 -10.97 -5.43 9.26
N LEU A 135 -11.71 -6.53 9.36
CA LEU A 135 -11.24 -7.77 9.97
C LEU A 135 -10.36 -8.61 9.03
N PHE A 136 -10.73 -8.69 7.75
CA PHE A 136 -10.11 -9.63 6.79
C PHE A 136 -9.10 -8.98 5.83
N SER A 137 -9.02 -7.64 5.72
CA SER A 137 -7.96 -7.02 4.94
C SER A 137 -6.60 -7.28 5.60
N PRO A 138 -5.56 -7.65 4.84
CA PRO A 138 -4.22 -7.80 5.38
C PRO A 138 -3.74 -6.47 5.96
N ARG A 139 -2.96 -6.52 7.05
CA ARG A 139 -2.38 -5.32 7.65
C ARG A 139 -1.20 -4.79 6.85
N ASP A 140 -0.58 -5.66 6.12
CA ASP A 140 0.62 -5.40 5.36
C ASP A 140 0.67 -6.29 4.13
N LEU A 141 1.30 -5.79 3.09
CA LEU A 141 1.54 -6.52 1.84
C LEU A 141 3.05 -6.49 1.58
N PRO A 142 3.74 -7.60 1.84
CA PRO A 142 5.17 -7.64 1.69
C PRO A 142 5.58 -7.58 0.21
N VAL A 143 6.70 -6.89 -0.04
CA VAL A 143 7.40 -6.83 -1.32
C VAL A 143 8.83 -7.31 -1.09
N LEU A 144 9.24 -8.34 -1.78
CA LEU A 144 10.55 -8.95 -1.68
C LEU A 144 11.44 -8.47 -2.84
N PHE A 145 12.58 -7.89 -2.51
CA PHE A 145 13.61 -7.45 -3.45
C PHE A 145 14.78 -8.44 -3.40
N ASN A 146 14.92 -9.26 -4.45
CA ASN A 146 16.00 -10.23 -4.56
C ASN A 146 17.10 -9.67 -5.46
N ARG A 147 18.24 -9.32 -4.85
CA ARG A 147 19.38 -8.75 -5.59
C ARG A 147 20.09 -9.76 -6.49
N LYS A 148 20.12 -11.05 -6.08
CA LYS A 148 20.78 -12.10 -6.86
C LYS A 148 20.08 -12.34 -8.20
N ASP A 149 18.76 -12.44 -8.18
CA ASP A 149 17.94 -12.71 -9.36
C ASP A 149 17.45 -11.43 -10.03
N ARG A 150 17.82 -10.25 -9.50
CA ARG A 150 17.34 -8.94 -9.94
C ARG A 150 15.81 -8.93 -10.12
N SER A 151 15.11 -9.41 -9.11
CA SER A 151 13.66 -9.60 -9.17
C SER A 151 12.94 -8.96 -8.00
N VAL A 152 11.69 -8.58 -8.24
CA VAL A 152 10.77 -8.05 -7.24
C VAL A 152 9.55 -8.95 -7.20
N SER A 153 9.33 -9.58 -6.05
CA SER A 153 8.16 -10.43 -5.82
C SER A 153 7.19 -9.74 -4.88
N PHE A 154 5.90 -9.77 -5.18
CA PHE A 154 4.87 -9.14 -4.37
C PHE A 154 3.56 -9.92 -4.41
N ILE A 155 2.75 -9.69 -3.39
CA ILE A 155 1.46 -10.35 -3.20
C ILE A 155 0.37 -9.30 -3.38
N PRO A 156 -0.41 -9.33 -4.48
CA PRO A 156 -1.49 -8.37 -4.68
C PRO A 156 -2.66 -8.65 -3.73
N TYR A 157 -3.30 -7.59 -3.25
CA TYR A 157 -4.56 -7.72 -2.53
C TYR A 157 -5.73 -7.80 -3.50
N VAL A 158 -6.59 -8.80 -3.30
CA VAL A 158 -7.83 -8.98 -4.05
C VAL A 158 -9.00 -8.62 -3.15
N SER A 159 -9.57 -7.43 -3.37
CA SER A 159 -10.81 -7.02 -2.70
C SER A 159 -12.00 -7.68 -3.39
N PRO A 160 -12.93 -8.30 -2.64
CA PRO A 160 -14.17 -8.77 -3.23
C PRO A 160 -14.99 -7.58 -3.74
N PRO A 161 -15.77 -7.74 -4.81
CA PRO A 161 -16.72 -6.72 -5.23
C PRO A 161 -17.78 -6.51 -4.17
N PHE A 162 -18.33 -5.29 -4.08
CA PHE A 162 -19.29 -4.91 -3.05
C PHE A 162 -20.52 -5.85 -2.97
N TRP A 163 -21.06 -6.28 -4.11
CA TRP A 163 -22.22 -7.20 -4.18
C TRP A 163 -21.90 -8.66 -3.84
N ARG A 164 -20.59 -9.00 -3.70
CA ARG A 164 -20.13 -10.29 -3.19
C ARG A 164 -19.46 -10.12 -1.84
N PHE A 165 -20.07 -9.30 -0.98
CA PHE A 165 -19.54 -9.00 0.35
C PHE A 165 -19.36 -10.26 1.23
N TRP A 166 -19.99 -11.35 0.90
CA TRP A 166 -19.83 -12.66 1.58
C TRP A 166 -18.54 -13.38 1.18
N GLU A 167 -17.91 -13.03 0.04
CA GLU A 167 -16.62 -13.59 -0.33
C GLU A 167 -15.53 -13.01 0.58
N LYS A 168 -14.58 -13.87 0.96
CA LYS A 168 -13.42 -13.40 1.70
C LYS A 168 -12.51 -12.66 0.74
N GLY A 169 -12.25 -11.38 1.01
CA GLY A 169 -11.08 -10.69 0.45
C GLY A 169 -9.83 -11.46 0.86
N GLY A 170 -8.83 -11.45 0.03
CA GLY A 170 -7.65 -12.23 0.28
C GLY A 170 -6.43 -11.73 -0.46
N VAL A 171 -5.36 -12.46 -0.29
CA VAL A 171 -4.14 -12.27 -1.05
C VAL A 171 -4.23 -13.05 -2.36
N GLY A 172 -3.86 -12.41 -3.46
CA GLY A 172 -3.79 -13.05 -4.76
C GLY A 172 -2.55 -13.94 -4.89
N ALA A 173 -2.39 -14.56 -6.05
CA ALA A 173 -1.17 -15.29 -6.38
C ALA A 173 0.04 -14.33 -6.39
N VAL A 174 1.17 -14.82 -5.88
CA VAL A 174 2.43 -14.07 -5.92
C VAL A 174 2.81 -13.77 -7.36
N ARG A 175 3.30 -12.57 -7.58
CA ARG A 175 3.82 -12.12 -8.87
C ARG A 175 5.25 -11.71 -8.71
N THR A 176 6.07 -12.09 -9.68
CA THR A 176 7.49 -11.71 -9.76
C THR A 176 7.73 -10.95 -11.04
N ARG A 177 8.47 -9.84 -10.95
CA ARG A 177 8.83 -8.96 -12.06
C ARG A 177 10.32 -8.63 -12.00
N ALA A 178 10.89 -8.34 -13.15
CA ALA A 178 12.27 -7.89 -13.21
C ALA A 178 12.43 -6.53 -12.54
N TRP A 179 13.50 -6.38 -11.75
CA TRP A 179 13.88 -5.11 -11.16
C TRP A 179 14.27 -4.08 -12.23
N ASP A 180 14.89 -4.54 -13.32
CA ASP A 180 15.39 -3.67 -14.39
C ASP A 180 14.26 -2.93 -15.12
N ASP A 181 13.08 -3.53 -15.20
CA ASP A 181 11.91 -2.96 -15.88
C ASP A 181 11.07 -2.04 -14.99
N VAL A 182 11.36 -1.95 -13.69
CA VAL A 182 10.56 -1.14 -12.78
C VAL A 182 10.73 0.35 -13.04
N LYS A 183 9.61 1.06 -13.08
CA LYS A 183 9.54 2.53 -13.06
C LYS A 183 9.04 2.98 -11.71
N VAL A 184 9.72 3.94 -11.09
CA VAL A 184 9.40 4.37 -9.73
C VAL A 184 8.89 5.79 -9.72
N ARG A 185 7.74 5.99 -9.09
CA ARG A 185 7.01 7.26 -9.05
C ARG A 185 6.51 7.55 -7.64
N SER A 186 6.57 8.77 -7.20
CA SER A 186 5.74 9.22 -6.08
C SER A 186 4.53 9.97 -6.59
N TYR A 187 3.45 9.90 -5.82
CA TYR A 187 2.19 10.58 -6.10
C TYR A 187 1.79 11.39 -4.88
N LYS A 188 1.26 12.57 -5.11
CA LYS A 188 0.76 13.49 -4.10
C LYS A 188 -0.76 13.47 -4.09
N TRP A 189 -1.35 13.44 -2.92
CA TRP A 189 -2.79 13.48 -2.75
C TRP A 189 -3.17 14.46 -1.65
N THR A 190 -4.02 15.42 -2.00
CA THR A 190 -4.55 16.37 -1.02
C THR A 190 -5.88 15.86 -0.50
N GLN A 191 -5.97 15.68 0.82
CA GLN A 191 -7.19 15.30 1.52
C GLN A 191 -7.73 16.50 2.28
N PHE A 192 -9.00 16.80 2.09
CA PHE A 192 -9.70 17.81 2.88
C PHE A 192 -10.39 17.12 4.07
N THR A 193 -10.01 17.50 5.28
CA THR A 193 -10.58 16.97 6.53
C THR A 193 -11.59 17.92 7.17
N GLY A 194 -12.25 18.75 6.36
CA GLY A 194 -13.21 19.75 6.80
C GLY A 194 -12.59 21.04 7.32
N ALA A 195 -11.56 20.97 8.17
CA ALA A 195 -10.89 22.12 8.77
C ALA A 195 -9.50 22.40 8.16
N ALA A 196 -8.89 21.42 7.50
CA ALA A 196 -7.56 21.55 6.94
C ALA A 196 -7.38 20.70 5.68
N ALA A 197 -6.54 21.18 4.76
CA ALA A 197 -6.04 20.37 3.65
C ALA A 197 -4.78 19.63 4.13
N ARG A 198 -4.78 18.28 4.01
CA ARG A 198 -3.63 17.45 4.34
C ARG A 198 -3.06 16.83 3.08
N GLU A 199 -1.78 17.02 2.88
CA GLU A 199 -1.04 16.34 1.82
C GLU A 199 -0.60 14.95 2.29
N SER A 200 -0.67 13.98 1.40
CA SER A 200 -0.26 12.62 1.63
C SER A 200 0.45 12.09 0.39
N TYR A 201 1.51 11.34 0.61
CA TYR A 201 2.37 10.85 -0.47
C TYR A 201 2.35 9.33 -0.53
N PHE A 202 2.56 8.80 -1.74
CA PHE A 202 2.64 7.37 -2.03
C PHE A 202 3.83 7.14 -2.92
N LEU A 203 4.58 6.08 -2.67
CA LEU A 203 5.64 5.62 -3.54
C LEU A 203 5.19 4.33 -4.22
N SER A 204 5.27 4.31 -5.55
CA SER A 204 4.76 3.22 -6.37
C SER A 204 5.83 2.70 -7.32
N LEU A 205 5.89 1.40 -7.41
CA LEU A 205 6.62 0.65 -8.43
C LEU A 205 5.62 0.30 -9.54
N LEU A 206 5.99 0.59 -10.78
CA LEU A 206 5.16 0.38 -11.95
C LEU A 206 5.90 -0.48 -12.98
N TRP A 207 5.19 -1.42 -13.60
CA TRP A 207 5.70 -2.23 -14.70
C TRP A 207 4.79 -2.11 -15.92
N GLY A 208 5.43 -2.08 -17.09
CA GLY A 208 4.75 -2.08 -18.38
C GLY A 208 4.17 -3.45 -18.74
N GLU A 209 3.23 -3.43 -19.64
CA GLU A 209 2.64 -4.65 -20.22
C GLU A 209 3.59 -5.25 -21.26
N VAL A 210 3.66 -6.57 -21.29
CA VAL A 210 4.44 -7.30 -22.32
C VAL A 210 3.83 -7.00 -23.70
N GLY A 211 4.65 -6.48 -24.61
CA GLY A 211 4.20 -6.07 -25.95
C GLY A 211 3.66 -4.64 -26.06
N ASN A 212 3.32 -4.00 -24.95
CA ASN A 212 2.97 -2.58 -24.91
C ASN A 212 3.55 -1.90 -23.66
N PRO A 213 4.84 -1.60 -23.65
CA PRO A 213 5.53 -1.11 -22.46
C PRO A 213 5.02 0.23 -21.94
N GLN A 214 4.35 1.03 -22.78
CA GLN A 214 3.71 2.29 -22.37
C GLN A 214 2.37 2.10 -21.65
N SER A 215 1.81 0.88 -21.68
CA SER A 215 0.63 0.50 -20.91
C SER A 215 1.06 -0.05 -19.56
N CYS A 216 0.59 0.52 -18.47
CA CYS A 216 0.89 0.05 -17.13
C CYS A 216 0.14 -1.25 -16.84
N ALA A 217 0.86 -2.34 -16.62
CA ALA A 217 0.28 -3.63 -16.27
C ALA A 217 0.08 -3.80 -14.76
N GLU A 218 1.04 -3.30 -13.96
CA GLU A 218 1.06 -3.53 -12.52
C GLU A 218 1.55 -2.32 -11.76
N ILE A 219 0.96 -2.10 -10.59
CA ILE A 219 1.32 -1.06 -9.64
C ILE A 219 1.43 -1.68 -8.25
N VAL A 220 2.54 -1.45 -7.60
CA VAL A 220 2.80 -1.88 -6.23
C VAL A 220 3.26 -0.67 -5.42
N ASN A 221 2.56 -0.36 -4.35
CA ASN A 221 3.01 0.68 -3.43
C ASN A 221 4.02 0.08 -2.45
N ILE A 222 5.02 0.86 -2.05
CA ILE A 222 6.00 0.48 -1.03
C ILE A 222 6.07 1.54 0.07
N GLY A 223 6.45 1.11 1.27
CA GLY A 223 6.49 1.97 2.45
C GLY A 223 5.09 2.40 2.92
N TYR A 224 5.04 3.34 3.81
CA TYR A 224 3.80 3.83 4.39
C TYR A 224 2.98 4.63 3.37
N ALA A 225 1.81 4.12 3.02
CA ALA A 225 0.87 4.83 2.17
C ALA A 225 0.26 6.03 2.92
N GLY A 226 0.30 7.21 2.28
CA GLY A 226 -0.25 8.44 2.87
C GLY A 226 0.68 9.09 3.89
N TRP A 227 1.98 8.91 3.77
CA TRP A 227 2.96 9.62 4.58
C TRP A 227 2.87 11.14 4.35
N TRP A 228 3.27 11.93 5.34
CA TRP A 228 3.15 13.39 5.34
C TRP A 228 4.26 14.08 4.53
N GLU A 229 5.40 13.38 4.37
CA GLU A 229 6.56 13.86 3.65
C GLU A 229 7.00 12.81 2.63
N ASP A 230 7.19 13.20 1.38
CA ASP A 230 7.66 12.29 0.35
C ASP A 230 9.14 11.91 0.53
N ALA A 231 9.91 12.76 1.23
CA ALA A 231 11.30 12.51 1.53
C ALA A 231 11.55 11.17 2.23
N MET A 232 10.68 10.77 3.16
CA MET A 232 10.80 9.48 3.85
C MET A 232 10.61 8.29 2.89
N LEU A 233 9.72 8.42 1.93
CA LEU A 233 9.48 7.39 0.92
C LEU A 233 10.67 7.27 -0.04
N TRP A 234 11.28 8.40 -0.41
CA TRP A 234 12.47 8.42 -1.25
C TRP A 234 13.72 7.94 -0.52
N ARG A 235 13.83 8.13 0.80
CA ARG A 235 14.88 7.53 1.64
C ARG A 235 14.77 6.01 1.69
N LEU A 236 13.54 5.49 1.80
CA LEU A 236 13.28 4.04 1.71
C LEU A 236 13.68 3.49 0.33
N TYR A 237 13.27 4.18 -0.74
CA TYR A 237 13.65 3.74 -2.07
C TYR A 237 15.17 3.85 -2.31
N GLU A 238 15.83 4.87 -1.80
CA GLU A 238 17.29 5.00 -1.87
C GLU A 238 17.98 3.82 -1.16
N HIS A 239 17.44 3.36 -0.03
CA HIS A 239 17.95 2.16 0.64
C HIS A 239 17.77 0.92 -0.26
N ILE A 240 16.58 0.71 -0.82
CA ILE A 240 16.32 -0.41 -1.73
C ILE A 240 17.22 -0.34 -2.97
N ARG A 241 17.39 0.84 -3.55
CA ARG A 241 18.23 1.08 -4.70
C ARG A 241 19.69 0.72 -4.41
N ARG A 242 20.25 1.20 -3.30
CA ARG A 242 21.63 0.87 -2.90
C ARG A 242 21.81 -0.62 -2.68
N TYR A 243 20.83 -1.25 -2.05
CA TYR A 243 20.83 -2.70 -1.85
C TYR A 243 20.85 -3.47 -3.19
N MET A 244 20.07 -3.03 -4.18
CA MET A 244 19.93 -3.71 -5.48
C MET A 244 21.01 -3.37 -6.49
N GLU A 245 21.59 -2.17 -6.45
CA GLU A 245 22.53 -1.66 -7.47
C GLU A 245 23.96 -1.50 -6.98
N GLU A 246 24.19 -1.30 -5.69
CA GLU A 246 25.49 -0.94 -5.12
C GLU A 246 25.99 -1.94 -4.08
N ASP A 247 25.37 -3.12 -4.00
CA ASP A 247 25.66 -4.12 -2.96
C ASP A 247 25.60 -3.53 -1.53
N GLY A 248 24.71 -2.54 -1.35
CA GLY A 248 24.53 -1.89 -0.06
C GLY A 248 24.07 -2.86 1.02
N PRO A 249 24.24 -2.51 2.30
CA PRO A 249 23.86 -3.37 3.40
C PRO A 249 22.33 -3.59 3.40
N PRO A 250 21.86 -4.79 3.78
CA PRO A 250 20.44 -5.12 3.83
C PRO A 250 19.67 -4.28 4.86
N ILE A 251 20.37 -3.77 5.87
CA ILE A 251 19.85 -2.84 6.87
C ILE A 251 20.94 -1.81 7.24
N PRO A 252 20.63 -0.51 7.34
CA PRO A 252 21.56 0.49 7.83
C PRO A 252 21.93 0.25 9.31
N ARG A 253 23.14 0.62 9.70
CA ARG A 253 23.59 0.50 11.09
C ARG A 253 22.69 1.29 12.04
N GLY A 254 22.26 0.63 13.13
CA GLY A 254 21.42 1.24 14.15
C GLY A 254 19.92 1.21 13.85
N GLU A 255 19.51 0.74 12.67
CA GLU A 255 18.11 0.49 12.39
C GLU A 255 17.69 -0.93 12.82
N ALA A 256 16.39 -1.13 13.00
CA ALA A 256 15.80 -2.40 13.41
C ALA A 256 14.73 -2.85 12.42
N LEU A 257 14.44 -4.14 12.44
CA LEU A 257 13.29 -4.65 11.69
C LEU A 257 12.00 -4.09 12.30
N ARG A 258 11.07 -3.79 11.44
CA ARG A 258 9.74 -3.34 11.83
C ARG A 258 9.04 -4.40 12.67
N ARG A 259 8.53 -4.00 13.81
CA ARG A 259 7.69 -4.85 14.65
C ARG A 259 6.34 -5.07 13.95
N THR A 260 6.11 -6.29 13.51
CA THR A 260 4.80 -6.68 12.99
C THR A 260 3.83 -6.80 14.16
N GLY A 261 2.73 -6.05 14.12
CA GLY A 261 1.68 -6.18 15.13
C GLY A 261 1.00 -7.56 15.09
N THR A 262 0.10 -7.82 16.04
CA THR A 262 -0.69 -9.06 16.07
C THR A 262 -1.49 -9.26 14.78
N GLY A 263 -1.16 -10.26 14.00
CA GLY A 263 -1.82 -10.64 12.75
C GLY A 263 -0.88 -11.42 11.83
N LYS A 264 -1.41 -12.37 11.06
CA LYS A 264 -0.62 -13.11 10.08
C LYS A 264 -0.32 -12.18 8.90
N LEU A 265 0.96 -12.03 8.59
CA LEU A 265 1.41 -11.47 7.32
C LEU A 265 1.24 -12.54 6.23
N PRO A 266 0.89 -12.14 5.00
CA PRO A 266 1.03 -13.03 3.86
C PRO A 266 2.49 -13.47 3.72
N THR A 267 2.73 -14.75 3.50
CA THR A 267 4.06 -15.32 3.32
C THR A 267 4.29 -15.68 1.87
N PHE A 268 5.52 -15.52 1.40
CA PHE A 268 5.90 -15.96 0.08
C PHE A 268 5.97 -17.50 -0.01
N PRO A 269 5.72 -18.10 -1.19
CA PRO A 269 5.93 -19.52 -1.44
C PRO A 269 7.36 -19.95 -1.15
N ALA A 270 7.53 -21.23 -0.80
CA ALA A 270 8.82 -21.80 -0.44
C ALA A 270 9.89 -21.63 -1.55
N GLU A 271 9.47 -21.67 -2.82
CA GLU A 271 10.36 -21.47 -3.98
C GLU A 271 10.98 -20.06 -3.98
N ILE A 272 10.18 -19.03 -3.72
CA ILE A 272 10.65 -17.63 -3.65
C ILE A 272 11.55 -17.43 -2.44
N ILE A 273 11.20 -18.03 -1.31
CA ILE A 273 12.05 -17.99 -0.10
C ILE A 273 13.37 -18.73 -0.34
N ALA A 274 13.35 -19.86 -1.02
CA ALA A 274 14.57 -20.58 -1.39
C ALA A 274 15.48 -19.74 -2.32
N ALA A 275 14.89 -19.05 -3.32
CA ALA A 275 15.61 -18.14 -4.19
C ALA A 275 16.19 -16.93 -3.43
N ALA A 276 15.50 -16.47 -2.38
CA ALA A 276 15.99 -15.41 -1.48
C ALA A 276 17.15 -15.87 -0.58
N GLY A 277 17.49 -17.15 -0.59
CA GLY A 277 18.57 -17.73 0.23
C GLY A 277 18.09 -18.57 1.42
N GLY A 278 16.77 -18.85 1.50
CA GLY A 278 16.19 -19.74 2.51
C GLY A 278 15.69 -18.99 3.76
N VAL A 279 16.23 -19.30 4.92
CA VAL A 279 15.73 -18.75 6.19
C VAL A 279 16.12 -17.29 6.36
N ALA A 280 15.20 -16.50 6.93
CA ALA A 280 15.48 -15.11 7.30
C ALA A 280 16.59 -15.05 8.35
N ILE A 281 17.51 -14.12 8.19
CA ILE A 281 18.66 -13.91 9.07
C ILE A 281 18.37 -12.82 10.10
N LYS A 282 19.06 -12.86 11.22
CA LYS A 282 18.95 -11.84 12.25
C LYS A 282 19.68 -10.56 11.86
N VAL A 283 19.26 -9.45 12.45
CA VAL A 283 19.86 -8.13 12.16
C VAL A 283 21.35 -8.11 12.47
N GLU A 284 21.76 -8.79 13.56
CA GLU A 284 23.18 -8.87 13.97
C GLU A 284 24.04 -9.62 12.94
N GLU A 285 23.47 -10.64 12.30
CA GLU A 285 24.13 -11.41 11.23
C GLU A 285 24.16 -10.62 9.92
N ALA A 286 23.07 -9.90 9.65
CA ALA A 286 22.93 -9.07 8.44
C ALA A 286 23.90 -7.88 8.42
N ALA A 287 24.29 -7.36 9.58
CA ALA A 287 25.24 -6.25 9.69
C ALA A 287 26.68 -6.64 9.30
N ASN A 288 26.95 -7.94 9.17
CA ASN A 288 28.26 -8.50 8.80
C ASN A 288 28.30 -8.98 7.33
N LEU A 289 27.21 -8.87 6.59
CA LEU A 289 27.12 -9.14 5.15
C LEU A 289 27.37 -7.87 4.35
#